data_cea606a3387fb4281867a34ca759709f
#
_entry.id   cea606a3387fb4281867a34ca759709f
#
_cell.length_a   1.000
_cell.length_b   1.000
_cell.length_c   1.000
_cell.angle_alpha   90.00
_cell.angle_beta   90.00
_cell.angle_gamma   90.00
#
_symmetry.space_group_name_H-M   'P 1'
#
loop_
_entity.id
_entity.type
_entity.pdbx_description
1 polymer ?
#
loop_
_entity_poly.entity_id
_entity_poly.type
_entity_poly.pdbx_seq_one_letter_code
_entity_poly.pdbx_strand_id
1 'polypeptide(L)'
;MTRPRLLVAGGGPVGLALAAASSAFDVRVIEAAPARTAPWPEEFDVRVYAVSPGSRDLLRDAGAWERLDARRLAPVRRMEIFGDEGARLAFSARPGAALAWIVEAGRLAGAIEEQVSTLDNVTVTRGIAANGFGADAASAWITLESGERIEGDVLVGADGPDSRVRAALGIAAEEEPYGESAVVANFETEREHEAAARQWFRPDGVMAWLPLPGKRISIVWSTAAAHAEELAALEARDFERRVRDAGDSILGDLRLISAVARFPLRSIRVKDPVVPGAALVGDAAHAVHPLAGQGVNLGFQDARCLAEVLEHRSELERPGDLRVLRRYARGRREDVTAMHFVTDRLDRLFASGAPGARRLRNLGLRLVEGQDWAKDALANRAMR
;
A
#
# COMPACT_ATOMS: atom_id res chain seq x y z
N MET A 1 26.46 24.17 -8.99
CA MET A 1 26.73 22.72 -8.81
C MET A 1 25.63 21.95 -9.53
N THR A 2 25.97 20.90 -10.27
CA THR A 2 24.97 20.02 -10.88
C THR A 2 24.28 19.20 -9.76
N ARG A 3 22.95 19.07 -9.83
CA ARG A 3 22.20 18.20 -8.89
C ARG A 3 22.71 16.78 -9.00
N PRO A 4 22.89 16.03 -7.89
CA PRO A 4 23.16 14.60 -7.96
C PRO A 4 21.98 13.87 -8.60
N ARG A 5 22.24 12.73 -9.25
CA ARG A 5 21.22 11.99 -9.96
C ARG A 5 20.68 10.81 -9.15
N LEU A 6 19.36 10.79 -8.99
CA LEU A 6 18.60 9.70 -8.38
C LEU A 6 17.94 8.85 -9.49
N LEU A 7 18.28 7.58 -9.55
CA LEU A 7 17.62 6.62 -10.43
C LEU A 7 16.51 5.89 -9.65
N VAL A 8 15.32 5.84 -10.21
CA VAL A 8 14.18 5.11 -9.62
C VAL A 8 13.71 4.06 -10.62
N ALA A 9 13.79 2.81 -10.25
CA ALA A 9 13.22 1.70 -11.01
C ALA A 9 11.81 1.41 -10.47
N GLY A 10 10.80 1.65 -11.29
CA GLY A 10 9.39 1.51 -10.97
C GLY A 10 8.67 2.86 -10.84
N GLY A 11 7.72 3.10 -11.75
CA GLY A 11 6.83 4.27 -11.81
C GLY A 11 5.47 4.02 -11.17
N GLY A 12 5.41 3.15 -10.17
CA GLY A 12 4.22 2.97 -9.31
C GLY A 12 4.06 4.13 -8.31
N PRO A 13 2.98 4.12 -7.49
CA PRO A 13 2.69 5.23 -6.57
C PRO A 13 3.85 5.60 -5.65
N VAL A 14 4.58 4.60 -5.14
CA VAL A 14 5.69 4.82 -4.20
C VAL A 14 6.91 5.42 -4.90
N GLY A 15 7.29 4.90 -6.08
CA GLY A 15 8.43 5.42 -6.84
C GLY A 15 8.18 6.86 -7.33
N LEU A 16 6.96 7.14 -7.81
CA LEU A 16 6.57 8.50 -8.21
C LEU A 16 6.50 9.46 -7.02
N ALA A 17 6.01 9.02 -5.85
CA ALA A 17 5.99 9.84 -4.65
C ALA A 17 7.40 10.16 -4.15
N LEU A 18 8.33 9.19 -4.21
CA LEU A 18 9.75 9.45 -3.94
C LEU A 18 10.32 10.48 -4.92
N ALA A 19 10.05 10.33 -6.22
CA ALA A 19 10.50 11.27 -7.23
C ALA A 19 9.99 12.69 -6.96
N ALA A 20 8.70 12.83 -6.63
CA ALA A 20 8.09 14.12 -6.30
C ALA A 20 8.69 14.76 -5.03
N ALA A 21 9.08 13.96 -4.06
CA ALA A 21 9.68 14.42 -2.79
C ALA A 21 11.19 14.72 -2.89
N SER A 22 11.86 14.42 -4.04
CA SER A 22 13.32 14.50 -4.18
C SER A 22 13.77 15.74 -4.94
N SER A 23 13.43 16.93 -4.45
CA SER A 23 13.69 18.22 -5.13
C SER A 23 15.17 18.54 -5.32
N ALA A 24 16.04 18.05 -4.44
CA ALA A 24 17.49 18.26 -4.49
C ALA A 24 18.22 17.42 -5.57
N PHE A 25 17.50 16.56 -6.30
CA PHE A 25 18.08 15.61 -7.25
C PHE A 25 17.61 15.87 -8.70
N ASP A 26 18.43 15.45 -9.68
CA ASP A 26 17.97 15.14 -11.04
C ASP A 26 17.43 13.69 -11.00
N VAL A 27 16.10 13.52 -11.08
CA VAL A 27 15.45 12.23 -10.88
C VAL A 27 15.10 11.58 -12.23
N ARG A 28 15.51 10.33 -12.42
CA ARG A 28 15.17 9.51 -13.58
C ARG A 28 14.35 8.30 -13.14
N VAL A 29 13.07 8.30 -13.49
CA VAL A 29 12.16 7.18 -13.21
C VAL A 29 12.04 6.33 -14.47
N ILE A 30 12.30 5.03 -14.35
CA ILE A 30 12.16 4.03 -15.43
C ILE A 30 11.00 3.10 -15.08
N GLU A 31 10.02 3.02 -15.97
CA GLU A 31 8.81 2.21 -15.80
C GLU A 31 8.54 1.39 -17.07
N ALA A 32 8.43 0.07 -16.89
CA ALA A 32 8.18 -0.86 -17.99
C ALA A 32 6.76 -0.73 -18.57
N ALA A 33 5.79 -0.43 -17.72
CA ALA A 33 4.42 -0.23 -18.17
C ALA A 33 4.31 1.05 -19.04
N PRO A 34 3.57 0.99 -20.16
CA PRO A 34 3.35 2.16 -21.00
C PRO A 34 2.55 3.25 -20.26
N ALA A 35 2.70 4.48 -20.73
CA ALA A 35 1.87 5.58 -20.24
C ALA A 35 0.38 5.31 -20.57
N ARG A 36 -0.49 5.71 -19.65
CA ARG A 36 -1.91 5.65 -19.91
C ARG A 36 -2.30 6.71 -20.93
N THR A 37 -2.88 6.27 -22.04
CA THR A 37 -3.37 7.18 -23.11
C THR A 37 -4.91 7.29 -23.11
N ALA A 38 -5.63 6.31 -22.56
CA ALA A 38 -7.08 6.32 -22.50
C ALA A 38 -7.59 7.20 -21.34
N PRO A 39 -8.75 7.85 -21.49
CA PRO A 39 -9.42 8.55 -20.40
C PRO A 39 -9.66 7.61 -19.21
N TRP A 40 -9.78 8.20 -18.02
CA TRP A 40 -10.18 7.42 -16.85
C TRP A 40 -11.62 6.93 -17.00
N PRO A 41 -11.91 5.64 -16.77
CA PRO A 41 -13.28 5.13 -16.82
C PRO A 41 -14.15 5.82 -15.75
N GLU A 42 -15.45 5.86 -16.00
CA GLU A 42 -16.43 6.36 -15.03
C GLU A 42 -16.63 5.38 -13.88
N GLU A 43 -16.52 4.09 -14.16
CA GLU A 43 -16.57 3.02 -13.18
C GLU A 43 -15.44 3.14 -12.18
N PHE A 44 -15.66 2.70 -10.95
CA PHE A 44 -14.62 2.66 -9.93
C PHE A 44 -13.67 1.50 -10.16
N ASP A 45 -12.36 1.79 -10.07
CA ASP A 45 -11.32 0.76 -10.05
C ASP A 45 -11.58 -0.24 -8.92
N VAL A 46 -11.42 -1.51 -9.20
CA VAL A 46 -11.56 -2.57 -8.18
C VAL A 46 -10.43 -2.53 -7.16
N ARG A 47 -9.28 -1.98 -7.55
CA ARG A 47 -8.15 -1.80 -6.66
C ARG A 47 -8.18 -0.42 -6.04
N VAL A 48 -8.39 -0.38 -4.73
CA VAL A 48 -8.40 0.84 -3.94
C VAL A 48 -7.37 0.77 -2.81
N TYR A 49 -6.95 1.95 -2.35
CA TYR A 49 -6.09 2.10 -1.19
C TYR A 49 -6.79 2.90 -0.10
N ALA A 50 -6.56 2.54 1.14
CA ALA A 50 -6.90 3.35 2.31
C ALA A 50 -5.69 4.23 2.65
N VAL A 51 -5.65 5.44 2.11
CA VAL A 51 -4.54 6.39 2.31
C VAL A 51 -4.63 6.99 3.70
N SER A 52 -3.60 6.79 4.52
CA SER A 52 -3.51 7.32 5.89
C SER A 52 -3.30 8.85 5.90
N PRO A 53 -3.59 9.55 7.01
CA PRO A 53 -3.29 10.98 7.16
C PRO A 53 -1.83 11.31 6.87
N GLY A 54 -0.87 10.51 7.40
CA GLY A 54 0.55 10.72 7.13
C GLY A 54 0.94 10.56 5.66
N SER A 55 0.34 9.59 4.97
CA SER A 55 0.55 9.41 3.52
C SER A 55 -0.09 10.53 2.71
N ARG A 56 -1.30 10.97 3.11
CA ARG A 56 -1.94 12.16 2.50
C ARG A 56 -1.07 13.40 2.64
N ASP A 57 -0.47 13.62 3.81
CA ASP A 57 0.38 14.78 4.06
C ASP A 57 1.62 14.77 3.15
N LEU A 58 2.26 13.61 2.95
CA LEU A 58 3.34 13.47 1.94
C LEU A 58 2.85 13.85 0.55
N LEU A 59 1.72 13.31 0.12
CA LEU A 59 1.16 13.56 -1.22
C LEU A 59 0.75 15.02 -1.41
N ARG A 60 0.24 15.67 -0.36
CA ARG A 60 -0.10 17.09 -0.37
C ARG A 60 1.16 17.96 -0.44
N ASP A 61 2.15 17.68 0.39
CA ASP A 61 3.41 18.42 0.41
C ASP A 61 4.14 18.30 -0.94
N ALA A 62 3.98 17.16 -1.63
CA ALA A 62 4.44 16.94 -2.99
C ALA A 62 3.53 17.58 -4.07
N GLY A 63 2.36 18.14 -3.74
CA GLY A 63 1.42 18.75 -4.67
C GLY A 63 0.57 17.77 -5.49
N ALA A 64 0.59 16.48 -5.14
CA ALA A 64 -0.14 15.43 -5.86
C ALA A 64 -1.58 15.21 -5.35
N TRP A 65 -1.83 15.48 -4.07
CA TRP A 65 -3.14 15.24 -3.47
C TRP A 65 -4.25 16.10 -4.06
N GLU A 66 -3.96 17.36 -4.36
CA GLU A 66 -4.89 18.34 -4.91
C GLU A 66 -5.30 18.04 -6.37
N ARG A 67 -4.58 17.15 -7.05
CA ARG A 67 -4.91 16.67 -8.40
C ARG A 67 -5.93 15.54 -8.42
N LEU A 68 -6.22 14.96 -7.25
CA LEU A 68 -7.27 13.95 -7.11
C LEU A 68 -8.66 14.61 -7.20
N ASP A 69 -9.55 14.01 -7.98
CA ASP A 69 -10.95 14.44 -8.03
C ASP A 69 -11.63 14.15 -6.67
N ALA A 70 -11.96 15.20 -5.93
CA ALA A 70 -12.60 15.10 -4.60
C ALA A 70 -13.92 14.31 -4.63
N ARG A 71 -14.62 14.25 -5.76
CA ARG A 71 -15.85 13.46 -5.93
C ARG A 71 -15.60 11.96 -5.94
N ARG A 72 -14.34 11.57 -6.10
CA ARG A 72 -13.92 10.16 -6.14
C ARG A 72 -13.18 9.72 -4.88
N LEU A 73 -13.06 10.61 -3.91
CA LEU A 73 -12.47 10.31 -2.61
C LEU A 73 -13.56 10.00 -1.58
N ALA A 74 -13.40 8.94 -0.81
CA ALA A 74 -14.29 8.64 0.30
C ALA A 74 -13.53 8.70 1.63
N PRO A 75 -13.84 9.64 2.53
CA PRO A 75 -13.23 9.67 3.85
C PRO A 75 -13.76 8.52 4.71
N VAL A 76 -12.87 7.83 5.41
CA VAL A 76 -13.20 6.88 6.47
C VAL A 76 -13.24 7.64 7.79
N ARG A 77 -14.42 7.80 8.35
CA ARG A 77 -14.62 8.50 9.63
C ARG A 77 -14.78 7.55 10.80
N ARG A 78 -15.16 6.31 10.51
CA ARG A 78 -15.33 5.24 11.49
C ARG A 78 -14.77 3.93 10.95
N MET A 79 -14.11 3.18 11.81
CA MET A 79 -13.65 1.82 11.54
C MET A 79 -14.35 0.90 12.53
N GLU A 80 -15.05 -0.11 12.03
CA GLU A 80 -15.77 -1.11 12.82
C GLU A 80 -15.17 -2.48 12.54
N ILE A 81 -14.70 -3.15 13.59
CA ILE A 81 -14.10 -4.47 13.53
C ILE A 81 -14.99 -5.45 14.28
N PHE A 82 -15.36 -6.53 13.61
CA PHE A 82 -16.24 -7.58 14.14
C PHE A 82 -15.45 -8.87 14.31
N GLY A 83 -15.51 -9.44 15.50
CA GLY A 83 -14.99 -10.79 15.79
C GLY A 83 -16.04 -11.86 15.57
N ASP A 84 -15.63 -13.13 15.70
CA ASP A 84 -16.44 -14.32 15.40
C ASP A 84 -17.48 -14.68 16.48
N GLU A 85 -17.50 -14.05 17.66
CA GLU A 85 -18.48 -14.29 18.74
C GLU A 85 -19.19 -12.98 19.19
N GLY A 86 -19.44 -12.07 18.25
CA GLY A 86 -20.10 -10.80 18.53
C GLY A 86 -19.23 -9.75 19.23
N ALA A 87 -17.91 -10.01 19.36
CA ALA A 87 -17.00 -8.96 19.82
C ALA A 87 -16.90 -7.88 18.76
N ARG A 88 -16.96 -6.61 19.20
CA ARG A 88 -16.87 -5.45 18.33
C ARG A 88 -15.85 -4.47 18.89
N LEU A 89 -15.07 -3.85 18.00
CA LEU A 89 -14.16 -2.76 18.31
C LEU A 89 -14.42 -1.63 17.31
N ALA A 90 -14.59 -0.41 17.80
CA ALA A 90 -14.86 0.72 16.95
C ALA A 90 -13.87 1.87 17.22
N PHE A 91 -13.41 2.48 16.15
CA PHE A 91 -12.61 3.71 16.16
C PHE A 91 -13.36 4.79 15.42
N SER A 92 -13.34 6.00 15.93
CA SER A 92 -13.92 7.17 15.27
C SER A 92 -12.88 8.26 15.12
N ALA A 93 -12.88 8.92 13.98
CA ALA A 93 -12.07 10.11 13.77
C ALA A 93 -12.60 11.26 14.64
N ARG A 94 -11.73 12.18 15.01
CA ARG A 94 -12.15 13.45 15.64
C ARG A 94 -13.03 14.22 14.67
N PRO A 95 -13.94 15.09 15.18
CA PRO A 95 -14.78 15.94 14.32
C PRO A 95 -13.92 16.69 13.28
N GLY A 96 -14.34 16.65 12.03
CA GLY A 96 -13.63 17.28 10.90
C GLY A 96 -12.43 16.50 10.35
N ALA A 97 -11.98 15.41 11.01
CA ALA A 97 -10.89 14.54 10.55
C ALA A 97 -11.40 13.26 9.87
N ALA A 98 -10.47 12.49 9.31
CA ALA A 98 -10.70 11.15 8.82
C ALA A 98 -9.57 10.22 9.31
N LEU A 99 -9.88 8.94 9.49
CA LEU A 99 -8.91 7.88 9.79
C LEU A 99 -8.09 7.51 8.56
N ALA A 100 -8.70 7.59 7.37
CA ALA A 100 -8.10 7.36 6.08
C ALA A 100 -9.00 7.92 4.97
N TRP A 101 -8.52 7.90 3.73
CA TRP A 101 -9.29 8.16 2.52
C TRP A 101 -9.19 6.96 1.59
N ILE A 102 -10.33 6.48 1.10
CA ILE A 102 -10.33 5.44 0.07
C ILE A 102 -10.14 6.12 -1.28
N VAL A 103 -9.11 5.68 -1.99
CA VAL A 103 -8.65 6.23 -3.26
C VAL A 103 -8.40 5.10 -4.25
N GLU A 104 -8.85 5.25 -5.48
CA GLU A 104 -8.57 4.30 -6.56
C GLU A 104 -7.08 4.26 -6.89
N ALA A 105 -6.52 3.06 -6.98
CA ALA A 105 -5.08 2.85 -7.19
C ALA A 105 -4.56 3.52 -8.46
N GLY A 106 -5.28 3.37 -9.56
CA GLY A 106 -4.91 3.97 -10.84
C GLY A 106 -4.96 5.50 -10.81
N ARG A 107 -6.02 6.09 -10.21
CA ARG A 107 -6.15 7.54 -10.11
C ARG A 107 -5.11 8.16 -9.17
N LEU A 108 -4.76 7.48 -8.09
CA LEU A 108 -3.69 7.92 -7.21
C LEU A 108 -2.34 7.97 -7.95
N ALA A 109 -1.99 6.89 -8.65
CA ALA A 109 -0.77 6.87 -9.47
C ALA A 109 -0.79 7.97 -10.54
N GLY A 110 -1.93 8.16 -11.23
CA GLY A 110 -2.08 9.20 -12.24
C GLY A 110 -1.94 10.61 -11.69
N ALA A 111 -2.50 10.90 -10.52
CA ALA A 111 -2.37 12.21 -9.88
C ALA A 111 -0.92 12.52 -9.48
N ILE A 112 -0.19 11.52 -8.96
CA ILE A 112 1.23 11.69 -8.64
C ILE A 112 2.05 11.88 -9.92
N GLU A 113 1.76 11.14 -10.99
CA GLU A 113 2.45 11.27 -12.28
C GLU A 113 2.19 12.63 -12.93
N GLU A 114 0.94 13.10 -12.90
CA GLU A 114 0.61 14.44 -13.37
C GLU A 114 1.38 15.52 -12.60
N GLN A 115 1.52 15.39 -11.28
CA GLN A 115 2.35 16.28 -10.50
C GLN A 115 3.82 16.20 -10.90
N VAL A 116 4.36 14.99 -11.00
CA VAL A 116 5.75 14.74 -11.37
C VAL A 116 6.08 15.35 -12.75
N SER A 117 5.14 15.30 -13.70
CA SER A 117 5.33 15.87 -15.05
C SER A 117 5.48 17.39 -15.06
N THR A 118 5.13 18.08 -13.98
CA THR A 118 5.31 19.54 -13.83
C THR A 118 6.65 19.92 -13.20
N LEU A 119 7.44 18.95 -12.77
CA LEU A 119 8.72 19.18 -12.08
C LEU A 119 9.88 19.14 -13.06
N ASP A 120 10.64 20.22 -13.15
CA ASP A 120 11.79 20.35 -14.07
C ASP A 120 12.96 19.40 -13.77
N ASN A 121 13.01 18.90 -12.53
CA ASN A 121 14.06 17.99 -12.06
C ASN A 121 13.71 16.50 -12.17
N VAL A 122 12.53 16.14 -12.69
CA VAL A 122 12.10 14.76 -12.80
C VAL A 122 11.79 14.39 -14.25
N THR A 123 12.35 13.28 -14.70
CA THR A 123 12.02 12.68 -16.00
C THR A 123 11.49 11.28 -15.78
N VAL A 124 10.28 10.99 -16.28
CA VAL A 124 9.68 9.65 -16.26
C VAL A 124 9.73 9.05 -17.66
N THR A 125 10.42 7.92 -17.79
CA THR A 125 10.47 7.13 -19.03
C THR A 125 9.59 5.89 -18.86
N ARG A 126 8.54 5.79 -19.67
CA ARG A 126 7.57 4.67 -19.64
C ARG A 126 7.62 3.82 -20.91
N GLY A 127 7.16 2.58 -20.78
CA GLY A 127 7.12 1.63 -21.90
C GLY A 127 8.49 1.09 -22.31
N ILE A 128 9.49 1.29 -21.47
CA ILE A 128 10.84 0.78 -21.69
C ILE A 128 11.24 -0.06 -20.48
N ALA A 129 11.43 -1.35 -20.70
CA ALA A 129 11.91 -2.23 -19.65
C ALA A 129 13.42 -2.08 -19.46
N ALA A 130 13.85 -2.18 -18.21
CA ALA A 130 15.27 -2.32 -17.88
C ALA A 130 15.63 -3.80 -17.82
N ASN A 131 16.81 -4.16 -18.31
CA ASN A 131 17.32 -5.52 -18.26
C ASN A 131 18.51 -5.71 -17.30
N GLY A 132 19.07 -4.60 -16.78
CA GLY A 132 20.17 -4.64 -15.82
C GLY A 132 20.10 -3.51 -14.80
N PHE A 133 20.53 -3.83 -13.58
CA PHE A 133 20.63 -2.89 -12.47
C PHE A 133 21.93 -3.15 -11.73
N GLY A 134 22.56 -2.09 -11.26
CA GLY A 134 23.76 -2.23 -10.44
C GLY A 134 24.06 -0.97 -9.66
N ALA A 135 24.80 -1.15 -8.58
CA ALA A 135 25.28 -0.07 -7.73
C ALA A 135 26.54 -0.50 -6.98
N ASP A 136 27.41 0.48 -6.73
CA ASP A 136 28.56 0.36 -5.87
C ASP A 136 28.77 1.62 -5.04
N ALA A 137 29.90 1.76 -4.36
CA ALA A 137 30.20 2.93 -3.57
C ALA A 137 30.42 4.22 -4.41
N ALA A 138 30.65 4.09 -5.71
CA ALA A 138 31.01 5.20 -6.59
C ALA A 138 29.87 5.65 -7.51
N SER A 139 29.00 4.73 -7.95
CA SER A 139 27.94 4.97 -8.92
C SER A 139 26.83 3.94 -8.84
N ALA A 140 25.70 4.31 -9.45
CA ALA A 140 24.57 3.42 -9.65
C ALA A 140 24.14 3.47 -11.12
N TRP A 141 23.50 2.42 -11.64
CA TRP A 141 23.07 2.41 -13.03
C TRP A 141 21.86 1.53 -13.30
N ILE A 142 21.16 1.89 -14.36
CA ILE A 142 20.11 1.09 -14.98
C ILE A 142 20.49 0.86 -16.44
N THR A 143 20.43 -0.38 -16.91
CA THR A 143 20.60 -0.74 -18.33
C THR A 143 19.23 -1.05 -18.92
N LEU A 144 18.86 -0.32 -19.97
CA LEU A 144 17.60 -0.50 -20.70
C LEU A 144 17.71 -1.71 -21.66
N GLU A 145 16.57 -2.25 -22.10
CA GLU A 145 16.54 -3.30 -23.12
C GLU A 145 17.19 -2.88 -24.45
N SER A 146 17.22 -1.57 -24.73
CA SER A 146 17.95 -1.00 -25.88
C SER A 146 19.47 -1.15 -25.79
N GLY A 147 20.00 -1.52 -24.62
CA GLY A 147 21.43 -1.50 -24.32
C GLY A 147 21.95 -0.16 -23.79
N GLU A 148 21.14 0.87 -23.76
CA GLU A 148 21.50 2.15 -23.17
C GLU A 148 21.67 2.02 -21.65
N ARG A 149 22.77 2.59 -21.13
CA ARG A 149 23.06 2.65 -19.70
C ARG A 149 22.88 4.05 -19.17
N ILE A 150 21.99 4.19 -18.18
CA ILE A 150 21.72 5.43 -17.47
C ILE A 150 22.46 5.37 -16.14
N GLU A 151 23.37 6.31 -15.91
CA GLU A 151 24.19 6.38 -14.70
C GLU A 151 23.64 7.43 -13.72
N GLY A 152 23.83 7.18 -12.42
CA GLY A 152 23.43 8.08 -11.35
C GLY A 152 24.26 7.89 -10.07
N ASP A 153 23.94 8.67 -9.05
CA ASP A 153 24.63 8.64 -7.76
C ASP A 153 24.01 7.64 -6.78
N VAL A 154 22.73 7.32 -6.97
CA VAL A 154 22.00 6.36 -6.15
C VAL A 154 20.86 5.73 -6.95
N LEU A 155 20.63 4.42 -6.77
CA LEU A 155 19.53 3.66 -7.36
C LEU A 155 18.50 3.31 -6.28
N VAL A 156 17.21 3.51 -6.59
CA VAL A 156 16.12 3.06 -5.73
C VAL A 156 15.24 2.07 -6.49
N GLY A 157 15.10 0.87 -5.92
CA GLY A 157 14.15 -0.14 -6.39
C GLY A 157 12.77 0.12 -5.77
N ALA A 158 11.82 0.50 -6.63
CA ALA A 158 10.39 0.70 -6.33
C ALA A 158 9.53 -0.13 -7.29
N ASP A 159 10.08 -1.24 -7.78
CA ASP A 159 9.59 -2.09 -8.88
C ASP A 159 8.68 -3.23 -8.42
N GLY A 160 8.13 -3.10 -7.22
CA GLY A 160 7.08 -3.98 -6.70
C GLY A 160 7.59 -5.29 -6.10
N PRO A 161 6.68 -6.20 -5.78
CA PRO A 161 7.00 -7.41 -5.02
C PRO A 161 7.97 -8.36 -5.75
N ASP A 162 7.92 -8.41 -7.08
CA ASP A 162 8.83 -9.21 -7.92
C ASP A 162 10.10 -8.44 -8.32
N SER A 163 10.63 -7.62 -7.41
CA SER A 163 11.70 -6.66 -7.67
C SER A 163 12.92 -7.27 -8.37
N ARG A 164 13.15 -6.80 -9.59
CA ARG A 164 14.35 -7.13 -10.37
C ARG A 164 15.58 -6.40 -9.85
N VAL A 165 15.39 -5.21 -9.26
CA VAL A 165 16.47 -4.47 -8.58
C VAL A 165 16.97 -5.27 -7.38
N ARG A 166 16.04 -5.78 -6.53
CA ARG A 166 16.39 -6.63 -5.38
C ARG A 166 17.22 -7.83 -5.81
N ALA A 167 16.77 -8.54 -6.85
CA ALA A 167 17.45 -9.72 -7.37
C ALA A 167 18.82 -9.38 -7.96
N ALA A 168 18.94 -8.33 -8.76
CA ALA A 168 20.19 -7.92 -9.42
C ALA A 168 21.26 -7.46 -8.41
N LEU A 169 20.86 -6.85 -7.31
CA LEU A 169 21.76 -6.41 -6.24
C LEU A 169 22.06 -7.50 -5.20
N GLY A 170 21.53 -8.71 -5.36
CA GLY A 170 21.74 -9.81 -4.42
C GLY A 170 21.19 -9.56 -3.03
N ILE A 171 20.20 -8.68 -2.91
CA ILE A 171 19.56 -8.37 -1.62
C ILE A 171 18.60 -9.51 -1.26
N ALA A 172 18.91 -10.22 -0.17
CA ALA A 172 18.13 -11.37 0.27
C ALA A 172 16.75 -10.92 0.81
N ALA A 173 15.72 -11.64 0.44
CA ALA A 173 14.37 -11.49 0.96
C ALA A 173 13.87 -12.85 1.49
N GLU A 174 13.14 -12.81 2.59
CA GLU A 174 12.31 -13.91 3.07
C GLU A 174 10.93 -13.76 2.43
N GLU A 175 10.57 -14.68 1.55
CA GLU A 175 9.27 -14.69 0.89
C GLU A 175 8.45 -15.88 1.39
N GLU A 176 7.26 -15.61 1.90
CA GLU A 176 6.36 -16.64 2.41
C GLU A 176 4.96 -16.44 1.81
N PRO A 177 4.45 -17.37 1.00
CA PRO A 177 3.08 -17.32 0.54
C PRO A 177 2.13 -17.57 1.73
N TYR A 178 1.11 -16.75 1.88
CA TYR A 178 0.08 -16.99 2.90
C TYR A 178 -0.83 -18.17 2.54
N GLY A 179 -0.79 -18.66 1.30
CA GLY A 179 -1.77 -19.67 0.82
C GLY A 179 -3.16 -19.07 0.59
N GLU A 180 -3.27 -17.75 0.66
CA GLU A 180 -4.48 -16.97 0.52
C GLU A 180 -4.49 -16.12 -0.74
N SER A 181 -5.69 -15.70 -1.13
CA SER A 181 -5.92 -14.68 -2.16
C SER A 181 -6.93 -13.65 -1.66
N ALA A 182 -6.74 -12.40 -2.03
CA ALA A 182 -7.73 -11.35 -1.85
C ALA A 182 -8.70 -11.35 -3.04
N VAL A 183 -9.99 -11.52 -2.79
CA VAL A 183 -11.08 -11.28 -3.73
C VAL A 183 -11.52 -9.83 -3.56
N VAL A 184 -11.54 -9.06 -4.64
CA VAL A 184 -11.92 -7.65 -4.64
C VAL A 184 -13.03 -7.39 -5.65
N ALA A 185 -14.00 -6.58 -5.27
CA ALA A 185 -15.09 -6.14 -6.12
C ALA A 185 -15.76 -4.89 -5.53
N ASN A 186 -16.49 -4.15 -6.37
CA ASN A 186 -17.27 -2.98 -5.96
C ASN A 186 -18.77 -3.26 -6.03
N PHE A 187 -19.51 -2.73 -5.07
CA PHE A 187 -20.96 -2.90 -4.96
C PHE A 187 -21.67 -1.58 -4.75
N GLU A 188 -22.86 -1.45 -5.29
CA GLU A 188 -23.87 -0.52 -4.79
C GLU A 188 -24.61 -1.16 -3.61
N THR A 189 -25.00 -0.32 -2.65
CA THR A 189 -25.63 -0.73 -1.40
C THR A 189 -27.03 -0.10 -1.26
N GLU A 190 -27.96 -0.83 -0.69
CA GLU A 190 -29.30 -0.30 -0.40
C GLU A 190 -29.22 0.84 0.64
N ARG A 191 -28.41 0.69 1.68
CA ARG A 191 -28.26 1.62 2.77
C ARG A 191 -26.95 2.39 2.68
N GLU A 192 -26.92 3.57 3.32
CA GLU A 192 -25.71 4.39 3.44
C GLU A 192 -24.66 3.70 4.30
N HIS A 193 -23.39 3.73 3.87
CA HIS A 193 -22.26 3.22 4.65
C HIS A 193 -21.79 4.17 5.76
N GLU A 194 -22.29 5.41 5.82
CA GLU A 194 -22.01 6.42 6.84
C GLU A 194 -20.52 6.73 7.04
N ALA A 195 -19.73 6.68 5.96
CA ALA A 195 -18.28 6.84 5.97
C ALA A 195 -17.57 5.83 6.91
N ALA A 196 -18.15 4.65 7.13
CA ALA A 196 -17.59 3.60 7.95
C ALA A 196 -16.91 2.54 7.10
N ALA A 197 -15.63 2.27 7.39
CA ALA A 197 -14.97 1.06 6.98
C ALA A 197 -15.33 -0.06 7.96
N ARG A 198 -15.61 -1.24 7.46
CA ARG A 198 -15.99 -2.40 8.28
C ARG A 198 -15.11 -3.58 7.97
N GLN A 199 -14.73 -4.33 8.98
CA GLN A 199 -13.90 -5.52 8.84
C GLN A 199 -14.42 -6.65 9.70
N TRP A 200 -14.62 -7.80 9.09
CA TRP A 200 -15.03 -9.02 9.76
C TRP A 200 -13.88 -10.01 9.77
N PHE A 201 -13.55 -10.48 10.97
CA PHE A 201 -12.68 -11.62 11.16
C PHE A 201 -13.55 -12.87 11.25
N ARG A 202 -13.45 -13.72 10.23
CA ARG A 202 -14.32 -14.86 10.00
C ARG A 202 -13.53 -16.18 9.99
N PRO A 203 -14.18 -17.34 10.19
CA PRO A 203 -13.50 -18.63 10.03
C PRO A 203 -12.97 -18.90 8.63
N ASP A 204 -13.55 -18.26 7.62
CA ASP A 204 -13.21 -18.38 6.20
C ASP A 204 -12.29 -17.24 5.71
N GLY A 205 -11.71 -16.45 6.62
CA GLY A 205 -10.78 -15.39 6.30
C GLY A 205 -11.16 -14.02 6.84
N VAL A 206 -10.63 -12.96 6.27
CA VAL A 206 -10.91 -11.58 6.68
C VAL A 206 -11.56 -10.81 5.54
N MET A 207 -12.76 -10.29 5.78
CA MET A 207 -13.47 -9.46 4.82
C MET A 207 -13.52 -8.02 5.30
N ALA A 208 -13.16 -7.09 4.43
CA ALA A 208 -13.27 -5.65 4.66
C ALA A 208 -14.23 -5.02 3.65
N TRP A 209 -15.06 -4.09 4.10
CA TRP A 209 -15.88 -3.20 3.29
C TRP A 209 -15.35 -1.78 3.44
N LEU A 210 -14.95 -1.19 2.34
CA LEU A 210 -14.37 0.15 2.28
C LEU A 210 -15.38 1.10 1.62
N PRO A 211 -15.69 2.25 2.23
CA PRO A 211 -16.65 3.20 1.65
C PRO A 211 -16.12 3.77 0.32
N LEU A 212 -16.99 3.85 -0.68
CA LEU A 212 -16.78 4.60 -1.91
C LEU A 212 -17.79 5.75 -1.99
N PRO A 213 -17.58 6.78 -2.82
CA PRO A 213 -18.52 7.87 -2.97
C PRO A 213 -19.93 7.41 -3.31
N GLY A 214 -20.93 8.00 -2.64
CA GLY A 214 -22.33 7.62 -2.74
C GLY A 214 -22.63 6.34 -1.94
N LYS A 215 -23.69 5.65 -2.32
CA LYS A 215 -24.07 4.36 -1.74
C LYS A 215 -23.27 3.23 -2.40
N ARG A 216 -21.95 3.22 -2.22
CA ARG A 216 -21.05 2.21 -2.81
C ARG A 216 -20.00 1.77 -1.82
N ILE A 217 -19.56 0.54 -1.98
CA ILE A 217 -18.43 -0.03 -1.23
C ILE A 217 -17.49 -0.78 -2.17
N SER A 218 -16.23 -0.81 -1.82
CA SER A 218 -15.26 -1.80 -2.32
C SER A 218 -15.05 -2.86 -1.27
N ILE A 219 -15.03 -4.14 -1.65
CA ILE A 219 -14.71 -5.23 -0.75
C ILE A 219 -13.29 -5.74 -1.00
N VAL A 220 -12.68 -6.19 0.09
CA VAL A 220 -11.44 -6.98 0.07
C VAL A 220 -11.68 -8.19 0.96
N TRP A 221 -11.75 -9.37 0.36
CA TRP A 221 -11.94 -10.63 1.10
C TRP A 221 -10.71 -11.50 0.97
N SER A 222 -9.84 -11.46 1.98
CA SER A 222 -8.66 -12.34 2.08
C SER A 222 -9.11 -13.69 2.61
N THR A 223 -8.88 -14.75 1.83
CA THR A 223 -9.31 -16.10 2.16
C THR A 223 -8.42 -17.15 1.48
N ALA A 224 -8.52 -18.41 1.89
CA ALA A 224 -7.78 -19.51 1.28
C ALA A 224 -7.93 -19.52 -0.25
N ALA A 225 -6.84 -19.79 -0.97
CA ALA A 225 -6.80 -19.65 -2.44
C ALA A 225 -7.92 -20.44 -3.15
N ALA A 226 -8.25 -21.64 -2.68
CA ALA A 226 -9.34 -22.44 -3.24
C ALA A 226 -10.72 -21.78 -3.03
N HIS A 227 -10.99 -21.23 -1.84
CA HIS A 227 -12.24 -20.52 -1.56
C HIS A 227 -12.33 -19.19 -2.35
N ALA A 228 -11.20 -18.49 -2.50
CA ALA A 228 -11.15 -17.30 -3.35
C ALA A 228 -11.47 -17.61 -4.83
N GLU A 229 -11.07 -18.79 -5.30
CA GLU A 229 -11.41 -19.28 -6.64
C GLU A 229 -12.90 -19.60 -6.77
N GLU A 230 -13.47 -20.27 -5.79
CA GLU A 230 -14.92 -20.54 -5.73
C GLU A 230 -15.72 -19.22 -5.72
N LEU A 231 -15.35 -18.24 -4.89
CA LEU A 231 -16.02 -16.95 -4.82
C LEU A 231 -15.97 -16.20 -6.16
N ALA A 232 -14.82 -16.20 -6.82
CA ALA A 232 -14.63 -15.51 -8.10
C ALA A 232 -15.35 -16.20 -9.26
N ALA A 233 -15.70 -17.48 -9.14
CA ALA A 233 -16.43 -18.26 -10.13
C ALA A 233 -17.96 -18.19 -9.96
N LEU A 234 -18.47 -17.57 -8.89
CA LEU A 234 -19.90 -17.46 -8.64
C LEU A 234 -20.56 -16.55 -9.69
N GLU A 235 -21.79 -16.87 -10.04
CA GLU A 235 -22.66 -15.94 -10.74
C GLU A 235 -22.93 -14.68 -9.89
N ALA A 236 -23.13 -13.54 -10.54
CA ALA A 236 -23.23 -12.23 -9.87
C ALA A 236 -24.18 -12.22 -8.67
N ARG A 237 -25.41 -12.76 -8.85
CA ARG A 237 -26.44 -12.81 -7.79
C ARG A 237 -26.03 -13.67 -6.58
N ASP A 238 -25.30 -14.76 -6.84
CA ASP A 238 -24.83 -15.65 -5.78
C ASP A 238 -23.66 -15.02 -5.01
N PHE A 239 -22.79 -14.31 -5.71
CA PHE A 239 -21.71 -13.53 -5.10
C PHE A 239 -22.25 -12.36 -4.26
N GLU A 240 -23.23 -11.59 -4.80
CA GLU A 240 -23.94 -10.53 -4.06
C GLU A 240 -24.51 -11.03 -2.75
N ARG A 241 -25.25 -12.17 -2.79
CA ARG A 241 -25.82 -12.81 -1.61
C ARG A 241 -24.72 -13.24 -0.63
N ARG A 242 -23.66 -13.88 -1.11
CA ARG A 242 -22.54 -14.34 -0.28
C ARG A 242 -21.86 -13.19 0.45
N VAL A 243 -21.59 -12.08 -0.25
CA VAL A 243 -20.98 -10.88 0.34
C VAL A 243 -21.91 -10.20 1.34
N ARG A 244 -23.20 -10.04 0.98
CA ARG A 244 -24.22 -9.48 1.87
C ARG A 244 -24.32 -10.24 3.19
N ASP A 245 -24.48 -11.57 3.10
CA ASP A 245 -24.66 -12.44 4.27
C ASP A 245 -23.37 -12.48 5.11
N ALA A 246 -22.20 -12.45 4.47
CA ALA A 246 -20.90 -12.36 5.13
C ALA A 246 -20.71 -11.06 5.92
N GLY A 247 -21.38 -9.97 5.53
CA GLY A 247 -21.41 -8.67 6.19
C GLY A 247 -22.66 -8.44 7.05
N ASP A 248 -23.32 -9.51 7.52
CA ASP A 248 -24.48 -9.45 8.40
C ASP A 248 -25.64 -8.61 7.83
N SER A 249 -25.73 -8.45 6.51
CA SER A 249 -26.71 -7.63 5.79
C SER A 249 -26.83 -6.18 6.31
N ILE A 250 -25.77 -5.63 6.92
CA ILE A 250 -25.76 -4.29 7.56
C ILE A 250 -26.15 -3.17 6.56
N LEU A 251 -25.71 -3.28 5.30
CA LEU A 251 -25.99 -2.30 4.25
C LEU A 251 -27.19 -2.69 3.35
N GLY A 252 -27.98 -3.67 3.77
CA GLY A 252 -29.11 -4.18 2.99
C GLY A 252 -28.66 -4.97 1.76
N ASP A 253 -29.44 -4.91 0.68
CA ASP A 253 -29.08 -5.60 -0.55
C ASP A 253 -27.87 -4.95 -1.23
N LEU A 254 -27.06 -5.80 -1.87
CA LEU A 254 -25.86 -5.41 -2.60
C LEU A 254 -26.04 -5.73 -4.08
N ARG A 255 -25.58 -4.82 -4.94
CA ARG A 255 -25.53 -5.01 -6.39
C ARG A 255 -24.09 -4.88 -6.88
N LEU A 256 -23.57 -5.92 -7.50
CA LEU A 256 -22.21 -5.93 -8.08
C LEU A 256 -22.13 -4.92 -9.23
N ILE A 257 -21.13 -4.05 -9.19
CA ILE A 257 -20.92 -2.97 -10.19
C ILE A 257 -19.53 -2.98 -10.82
N SER A 258 -18.75 -4.03 -10.59
CA SER A 258 -17.42 -4.20 -11.20
C SER A 258 -17.19 -5.66 -11.57
N ALA A 259 -16.10 -5.93 -12.28
CA ALA A 259 -15.57 -7.29 -12.34
C ALA A 259 -15.09 -7.74 -10.95
N VAL A 260 -15.13 -9.05 -10.71
CA VAL A 260 -14.49 -9.67 -9.53
C VAL A 260 -13.05 -9.97 -9.91
N ALA A 261 -12.11 -9.43 -9.15
CA ALA A 261 -10.68 -9.67 -9.35
C ALA A 261 -10.09 -10.42 -8.15
N ARG A 262 -8.98 -11.14 -8.40
CA ARG A 262 -8.32 -11.97 -7.39
C ARG A 262 -6.82 -11.74 -7.43
N PHE A 263 -6.21 -11.56 -6.26
CA PHE A 263 -4.78 -11.31 -6.10
C PHE A 263 -4.19 -12.28 -5.07
N PRO A 264 -3.14 -13.05 -5.42
CA PRO A 264 -2.45 -13.90 -4.45
C PRO A 264 -1.75 -13.04 -3.39
N LEU A 265 -1.77 -13.52 -2.14
CA LEU A 265 -1.16 -12.84 -1.01
C LEU A 265 0.15 -13.51 -0.61
N ARG A 266 1.17 -12.70 -0.37
CA ARG A 266 2.49 -13.15 0.09
C ARG A 266 3.12 -12.12 1.04
N SER A 267 3.92 -12.62 1.96
CA SER A 267 4.80 -11.81 2.79
C SER A 267 6.15 -11.69 2.10
N ILE A 268 6.71 -10.49 2.08
CA ILE A 268 8.09 -10.24 1.66
C ILE A 268 8.78 -9.43 2.76
N ARG A 269 9.93 -9.92 3.22
CA ARG A 269 10.73 -9.27 4.24
C ARG A 269 12.18 -9.16 3.78
N VAL A 270 12.64 -7.94 3.64
CA VAL A 270 14.04 -7.65 3.41
C VAL A 270 14.64 -7.11 4.71
N LYS A 271 15.62 -7.84 5.26
CA LYS A 271 16.25 -7.47 6.52
C LYS A 271 17.06 -6.18 6.41
N ASP A 272 17.82 -6.06 5.33
CA ASP A 272 18.67 -4.91 5.04
C ASP A 272 18.33 -4.39 3.64
N PRO A 273 17.42 -3.39 3.52
CA PRO A 273 16.94 -2.91 2.23
C PRO A 273 17.92 -1.95 1.54
N VAL A 274 19.18 -1.92 1.95
CA VAL A 274 20.21 -1.03 1.41
C VAL A 274 21.53 -1.75 1.19
N VAL A 275 22.18 -1.38 0.08
CA VAL A 275 23.56 -1.74 -0.25
C VAL A 275 24.31 -0.47 -0.65
N PRO A 276 25.65 -0.47 -0.77
CA PRO A 276 26.36 0.68 -1.34
C PRO A 276 25.76 1.10 -2.67
N GLY A 277 25.36 2.36 -2.80
CA GLY A 277 24.77 2.93 -4.00
C GLY A 277 23.30 2.63 -4.23
N ALA A 278 22.62 1.80 -3.43
CA ALA A 278 21.21 1.50 -3.68
C ALA A 278 20.36 1.25 -2.43
N ALA A 279 19.05 1.50 -2.58
CA ALA A 279 18.01 1.23 -1.59
C ALA A 279 16.76 0.61 -2.24
N LEU A 280 15.96 -0.11 -1.44
CA LEU A 280 14.64 -0.60 -1.82
C LEU A 280 13.55 0.13 -1.03
N VAL A 281 12.39 0.38 -1.65
CA VAL A 281 11.21 1.01 -1.04
C VAL A 281 9.94 0.27 -1.43
N GLY A 282 8.91 0.35 -0.58
CA GLY A 282 7.60 -0.27 -0.82
C GLY A 282 7.69 -1.78 -0.95
N ASP A 283 6.85 -2.36 -1.83
CA ASP A 283 6.74 -3.81 -1.98
C ASP A 283 8.05 -4.48 -2.45
N ALA A 284 9.00 -3.72 -3.02
CA ALA A 284 10.33 -4.23 -3.33
C ALA A 284 11.14 -4.57 -2.06
N ALA A 285 10.90 -3.85 -0.96
CA ALA A 285 11.53 -4.06 0.34
C ALA A 285 10.67 -4.91 1.29
N HIS A 286 9.36 -4.73 1.26
CA HIS A 286 8.43 -5.41 2.17
C HIS A 286 7.02 -5.47 1.60
N ALA A 287 6.41 -6.64 1.66
CA ALA A 287 4.99 -6.82 1.42
C ALA A 287 4.34 -7.43 2.66
N VAL A 288 3.25 -6.85 3.11
CA VAL A 288 2.51 -7.28 4.29
C VAL A 288 1.11 -7.75 3.91
N HIS A 289 0.48 -8.56 4.77
CA HIS A 289 -0.91 -8.95 4.57
C HIS A 289 -1.82 -7.71 4.53
N PRO A 290 -2.78 -7.62 3.59
CA PRO A 290 -3.62 -6.43 3.36
C PRO A 290 -4.69 -6.19 4.46
N LEU A 291 -4.50 -6.72 5.67
CA LEU A 291 -5.44 -6.66 6.79
C LEU A 291 -5.96 -5.25 7.15
N ALA A 292 -5.38 -4.21 6.63
CA ALA A 292 -5.86 -2.84 6.87
C ALA A 292 -5.58 -1.89 5.70
N GLY A 293 -5.30 -2.42 4.49
CA GLY A 293 -4.93 -1.59 3.35
C GLY A 293 -3.63 -0.81 3.55
N GLN A 294 -2.73 -1.29 4.42
CA GLN A 294 -1.54 -0.54 4.90
C GLN A 294 -0.33 -0.62 3.98
N GLY A 295 -0.29 -1.52 2.99
CA GLY A 295 0.91 -1.75 2.15
C GLY A 295 1.41 -0.47 1.48
N VAL A 296 0.55 0.27 0.79
CA VAL A 296 0.94 1.50 0.11
C VAL A 296 1.41 2.59 1.09
N ASN A 297 0.80 2.66 2.29
CA ASN A 297 1.18 3.65 3.31
C ASN A 297 2.59 3.40 3.83
N LEU A 298 2.98 2.14 4.05
CA LEU A 298 4.37 1.80 4.39
C LEU A 298 5.33 2.26 3.30
N GLY A 299 4.99 2.04 2.03
CA GLY A 299 5.79 2.50 0.90
C GLY A 299 5.88 4.02 0.81
N PHE A 300 4.83 4.77 1.09
CA PHE A 300 4.88 6.24 1.15
C PHE A 300 5.73 6.75 2.32
N GLN A 301 5.70 6.07 3.46
CA GLN A 301 6.59 6.39 4.57
C GLN A 301 8.06 6.08 4.24
N ASP A 302 8.34 5.02 3.45
CA ASP A 302 9.67 4.76 2.94
C ASP A 302 10.15 5.88 2.02
N ALA A 303 9.30 6.29 1.07
CA ALA A 303 9.59 7.39 0.14
C ALA A 303 9.90 8.69 0.89
N ARG A 304 9.09 9.05 1.89
CA ARG A 304 9.32 10.22 2.75
C ARG A 304 10.65 10.11 3.49
N CYS A 305 10.86 9.02 4.22
CA CYS A 305 12.05 8.83 5.04
C CYS A 305 13.33 8.83 4.19
N LEU A 306 13.31 8.18 3.03
CA LEU A 306 14.47 8.14 2.14
C LEU A 306 14.74 9.53 1.53
N ALA A 307 13.71 10.24 1.08
CA ALA A 307 13.85 11.61 0.57
C ALA A 307 14.45 12.55 1.62
N GLU A 308 13.92 12.53 2.86
CA GLU A 308 14.44 13.33 3.97
C GLU A 308 15.91 13.00 4.29
N VAL A 309 16.28 11.71 4.35
CA VAL A 309 17.64 11.27 4.60
C VAL A 309 18.59 11.73 3.49
N LEU A 310 18.17 11.66 2.24
CA LEU A 310 18.97 12.08 1.10
C LEU A 310 19.11 13.60 1.03
N GLU A 311 18.08 14.35 1.41
CA GLU A 311 18.10 15.82 1.41
C GLU A 311 18.95 16.37 2.54
N HIS A 312 18.85 15.83 3.76
CA HIS A 312 19.56 16.30 4.94
C HIS A 312 20.96 15.67 5.13
N ARG A 313 21.49 15.00 4.11
CA ARG A 313 22.88 14.52 4.14
C ARG A 313 23.86 15.68 4.15
N SER A 314 25.03 15.45 4.75
CA SER A 314 26.12 16.42 4.65
C SER A 314 26.56 16.60 3.19
N GLU A 315 27.00 17.80 2.82
CA GLU A 315 27.58 18.09 1.48
C GLU A 315 28.80 17.21 1.16
N LEU A 316 29.51 16.73 2.18
CA LEU A 316 30.65 15.83 2.04
C LEU A 316 30.25 14.36 1.84
N GLU A 317 28.98 13.99 2.08
CA GLU A 317 28.46 12.65 1.92
C GLU A 317 27.84 12.47 0.53
N ARG A 318 28.19 11.39 -0.16
CA ARG A 318 27.54 11.02 -1.41
C ARG A 318 26.16 10.39 -1.13
N PRO A 319 25.18 10.61 -2.02
CA PRO A 319 23.83 10.02 -1.84
C PRO A 319 23.85 8.48 -1.68
N GLY A 320 24.74 7.82 -2.45
CA GLY A 320 24.91 6.37 -2.42
C GLY A 320 25.77 5.83 -1.27
N ASP A 321 26.29 6.68 -0.40
CA ASP A 321 27.09 6.21 0.76
C ASP A 321 26.24 5.30 1.66
N LEU A 322 26.74 4.10 1.94
CA LEU A 322 26.03 3.15 2.79
C LEU A 322 25.70 3.71 4.19
N ARG A 323 26.51 4.65 4.70
CA ARG A 323 26.22 5.35 5.97
C ARG A 323 24.96 6.18 5.87
N VAL A 324 24.75 6.89 4.77
CA VAL A 324 23.55 7.68 4.48
C VAL A 324 22.35 6.75 4.36
N LEU A 325 22.42 5.76 3.49
CA LEU A 325 21.32 4.83 3.24
C LEU A 325 20.94 4.02 4.50
N ARG A 326 21.89 3.69 5.36
CA ARG A 326 21.60 3.04 6.64
C ARG A 326 20.80 3.93 7.62
N ARG A 327 20.78 5.27 7.47
CA ARG A 327 19.89 6.13 8.27
C ARG A 327 18.44 5.84 7.90
N TYR A 328 18.14 5.72 6.60
CA TYR A 328 16.84 5.29 6.10
C TYR A 328 16.48 3.90 6.64
N ALA A 329 17.33 2.89 6.41
CA ALA A 329 17.06 1.54 6.89
C ALA A 329 16.78 1.46 8.40
N ARG A 330 17.50 2.23 9.22
CA ARG A 330 17.24 2.31 10.67
C ARG A 330 15.93 3.02 10.99
N GLY A 331 15.62 4.12 10.29
CA GLY A 331 14.39 4.88 10.50
C GLY A 331 13.13 4.08 10.20
N ARG A 332 13.21 3.11 9.25
CA ARG A 332 12.08 2.29 8.85
C ARG A 332 11.93 0.97 9.59
N ARG A 333 13.05 0.48 10.19
CA ARG A 333 13.10 -0.88 10.78
C ARG A 333 12.00 -1.16 11.78
N GLU A 334 11.75 -0.23 12.69
CA GLU A 334 10.76 -0.43 13.76
C GLU A 334 9.35 -0.53 13.20
N ASP A 335 8.94 0.41 12.34
CA ASP A 335 7.59 0.44 11.76
C ASP A 335 7.32 -0.79 10.90
N VAL A 336 8.26 -1.15 10.02
CA VAL A 336 8.15 -2.33 9.15
C VAL A 336 8.10 -3.61 9.97
N THR A 337 8.99 -3.78 10.97
CA THR A 337 8.99 -4.96 11.84
C THR A 337 7.70 -5.08 12.64
N ALA A 338 7.22 -3.97 13.19
CA ALA A 338 5.98 -3.95 13.95
C ALA A 338 4.77 -4.27 13.06
N MET A 339 4.74 -3.76 11.83
CA MET A 339 3.64 -4.07 10.91
C MET A 339 3.61 -5.55 10.54
N HIS A 340 4.75 -6.14 10.16
CA HIS A 340 4.84 -7.58 9.93
C HIS A 340 4.41 -8.38 11.16
N PHE A 341 4.89 -8.00 12.35
CA PHE A 341 4.52 -8.70 13.59
C PHE A 341 3.01 -8.66 13.84
N VAL A 342 2.39 -7.50 13.68
CA VAL A 342 0.94 -7.33 13.90
C VAL A 342 0.13 -8.10 12.85
N THR A 343 0.47 -7.95 11.56
CA THR A 343 -0.29 -8.60 10.48
C THR A 343 -0.16 -10.11 10.54
N ASP A 344 1.05 -10.66 10.76
CA ASP A 344 1.25 -12.10 10.86
C ASP A 344 0.63 -12.71 12.12
N ARG A 345 0.68 -11.97 13.25
CA ARG A 345 0.05 -12.46 14.49
C ARG A 345 -1.47 -12.45 14.37
N LEU A 346 -2.03 -11.41 13.75
CA LEU A 346 -3.46 -11.38 13.47
C LEU A 346 -3.84 -12.49 12.51
N ASP A 347 -3.15 -12.62 11.39
CA ASP A 347 -3.42 -13.69 10.42
C ASP A 347 -3.39 -15.08 11.08
N ARG A 348 -2.29 -15.45 11.75
CA ARG A 348 -2.17 -16.74 12.45
C ARG A 348 -3.21 -16.92 13.56
N LEU A 349 -3.55 -15.86 14.29
CA LEU A 349 -4.56 -15.91 15.35
C LEU A 349 -5.94 -16.17 14.76
N PHE A 350 -6.24 -15.61 13.58
CA PHE A 350 -7.53 -15.76 12.92
C PHE A 350 -7.61 -17.02 12.04
N ALA A 351 -6.52 -17.46 11.43
CA ALA A 351 -6.44 -18.74 10.73
C ALA A 351 -6.50 -19.95 11.67
N SER A 352 -6.17 -19.75 12.98
CA SER A 352 -6.21 -20.86 13.96
C SER A 352 -7.64 -21.26 14.31
N GLY A 353 -8.02 -22.47 13.93
CA GLY A 353 -9.29 -23.11 14.32
C GLY A 353 -9.34 -23.60 15.78
N ALA A 354 -8.28 -23.41 16.59
CA ALA A 354 -8.21 -23.90 17.96
C ALA A 354 -9.27 -23.23 18.86
N PRO A 355 -10.01 -24.00 19.69
CA PRO A 355 -11.08 -23.46 20.55
C PRO A 355 -10.61 -22.35 21.50
N GLY A 356 -9.35 -22.38 21.96
CA GLY A 356 -8.76 -21.36 22.81
C GLY A 356 -8.42 -20.07 22.07
N ALA A 357 -8.07 -20.13 20.77
CA ALA A 357 -7.74 -18.97 19.96
C ALA A 357 -8.96 -18.04 19.76
N ARG A 358 -10.16 -18.61 19.58
CA ARG A 358 -11.42 -17.83 19.48
C ARG A 358 -11.66 -17.00 20.74
N ARG A 359 -11.53 -17.59 21.92
CA ARG A 359 -11.70 -16.88 23.20
C ARG A 359 -10.67 -15.78 23.39
N LEU A 360 -9.41 -16.03 23.03
CA LEU A 360 -8.34 -15.03 23.09
C LEU A 360 -8.58 -13.84 22.15
N ARG A 361 -9.06 -14.09 20.91
CA ARG A 361 -9.43 -13.04 19.94
C ARG A 361 -10.49 -12.11 20.50
N ASN A 362 -11.61 -12.69 20.95
CA ASN A 362 -12.74 -11.92 21.45
C ASN A 362 -12.40 -11.21 22.76
N LEU A 363 -11.61 -11.83 23.65
CA LEU A 363 -11.11 -11.17 24.86
C LEU A 363 -10.20 -10.00 24.52
N GLY A 364 -9.29 -10.15 23.55
CA GLY A 364 -8.39 -9.07 23.08
C GLY A 364 -9.19 -7.88 22.52
N LEU A 365 -10.18 -8.11 21.65
CA LEU A 365 -11.05 -7.07 21.12
C LEU A 365 -11.82 -6.34 22.23
N ARG A 366 -12.39 -7.06 23.18
CA ARG A 366 -13.14 -6.49 24.33
C ARG A 366 -12.22 -5.69 25.28
N LEU A 367 -10.98 -6.14 25.51
CA LEU A 367 -10.03 -5.44 26.37
C LEU A 367 -9.60 -4.11 25.73
N VAL A 368 -9.36 -4.08 24.41
CA VAL A 368 -9.02 -2.85 23.68
C VAL A 368 -10.23 -1.92 23.61
N GLU A 369 -11.45 -2.46 23.38
CA GLU A 369 -12.69 -1.67 23.35
C GLU A 369 -12.91 -0.91 24.66
N GLY A 370 -12.59 -1.49 25.80
CA GLY A 370 -12.74 -0.87 27.13
C GLY A 370 -11.66 0.13 27.50
N GLN A 371 -10.65 0.39 26.64
CA GLN A 371 -9.50 1.24 27.00
C GLN A 371 -9.19 2.29 25.94
N ASP A 372 -9.62 3.53 26.17
CA ASP A 372 -9.46 4.63 25.21
C ASP A 372 -7.99 4.91 24.86
N TRP A 373 -7.06 4.83 25.83
CA TRP A 373 -5.63 5.01 25.55
C TRP A 373 -5.06 3.97 24.57
N ALA A 374 -5.54 2.71 24.64
CA ALA A 374 -5.11 1.65 23.74
C ALA A 374 -5.68 1.86 22.33
N LYS A 375 -6.93 2.31 22.24
CA LYS A 375 -7.54 2.72 20.97
C LYS A 375 -6.78 3.87 20.33
N ASP A 376 -6.47 4.91 21.11
CA ASP A 376 -5.72 6.07 20.63
C ASP A 376 -4.32 5.69 20.16
N ALA A 377 -3.63 4.81 20.87
CA ALA A 377 -2.30 4.33 20.49
C ALA A 377 -2.33 3.55 19.16
N LEU A 378 -3.32 2.65 19.00
CA LEU A 378 -3.51 1.88 17.76
C LEU A 378 -3.94 2.78 16.60
N ALA A 379 -4.90 3.68 16.82
CA ALA A 379 -5.34 4.64 15.82
C ALA A 379 -4.19 5.56 15.38
N ASN A 380 -3.42 6.13 16.31
CA ASN A 380 -2.28 7.00 16.00
C ASN A 380 -1.19 6.28 15.21
N ARG A 381 -0.99 4.98 15.45
CA ARG A 381 -0.01 4.18 14.70
C ARG A 381 -0.50 3.85 13.30
N ALA A 382 -1.80 3.58 13.14
CA ALA A 382 -2.42 3.34 11.83
C ALA A 382 -2.55 4.61 10.98
N MET A 383 -2.56 5.79 11.60
CA MET A 383 -2.66 7.09 10.95
C MET A 383 -1.32 7.66 10.46
N ARG A 384 -0.20 7.08 10.85
CA ARG A 384 1.13 7.44 10.33
C ARG A 384 1.34 6.82 8.97
#